data_4c7a8ed29d7394834ce1869d8bc68f71
#
_entry.id   4c7a8ed29d7394834ce1869d8bc68f71
#
_cell.length_a   1.000
_cell.length_b   1.000
_cell.length_c   1.000
_cell.angle_alpha   90.00
_cell.angle_beta   90.00
_cell.angle_gamma   90.00
#
_symmetry.space_group_name_H-M   'P 1'
#
loop_
_entity.id
_entity.type
_entity.pdbx_description
1 polymer ?
#
loop_
_entity_poly.entity_id
_entity_poly.type
_entity_poly.pdbx_seq_one_letter_code
_entity_poly.pdbx_strand_id
1 'polypeptide(L)'
;AKTLLGEILLSSKNYQAAIDILEPIPNKTTEAKEAYQKVTYFRGLEFYNERAFPNALSMFLRSETVPVDQEISALNTYWKGEASYELRKFGEAVKTFESFLGMPEANKTKVYNFANYALAYAAFEDEKYGKAANYFERFLKGNDKDEKTVVDATIRLADSYFVNKSYANALVNYNKIIAQKAKGEDYALFQRGMIQGLEGQDDAKIATMQSLLKQFPGSNYADDAGFEVAYTYFNKGELDKSKNDLTSLIRQYPNSSYIPRALVTIGLVQYNQDQDAEAAATFKKVISEYGSTEEAKQSLESIKNIYMDKGDGNGFIEYANTTPIGNYTVAEQDNIVFQAANTRYLKGDFQGAFEAVNSYFDKYPKAIHDKEAKFIRAESLVKLNRSAEAIPDYEYILNDWTSDYTERSLVSISELFLKEKKYNEAIVYLKRLETTADYKVHYNFALNNLLKAYDALNMPDDVIKYVKLIQASEKASEEEKTSADLYAGKAYLAKADTTNAIKSLTNVANKTKTVAAAEAKYTLALLQYGKQDYKTSQKTCFDLINNMPSYDYWVAKAFLLLADNYLALNDKLQAKSTLLSLIDNYDGKDEIVPTAKEKLEKIK
;
A
#
# COMPACT_ATOMS: atom_id res chain seq x y z
N ALA A 1 -77.57 -37.42 5.80
CA ALA A 1 -77.96 -36.63 4.62
C ALA A 1 -76.87 -35.64 4.24
N LYS A 2 -76.42 -34.70 5.14
CA LYS A 2 -75.40 -33.70 4.81
C LYS A 2 -74.03 -34.35 4.45
N THR A 3 -73.61 -35.38 5.15
CA THR A 3 -72.38 -36.15 4.86
C THR A 3 -72.43 -36.75 3.44
N LEU A 4 -73.55 -37.47 3.14
CA LEU A 4 -73.75 -38.06 1.81
C LEU A 4 -73.79 -37.01 0.70
N LEU A 5 -74.41 -35.83 0.94
CA LEU A 5 -74.39 -34.75 -0.04
C LEU A 5 -73.00 -34.16 -0.25
N GLY A 6 -72.21 -34.04 0.83
CA GLY A 6 -70.81 -33.63 0.77
C GLY A 6 -69.96 -34.58 -0.04
N GLU A 7 -70.17 -35.92 0.09
CA GLU A 7 -69.49 -36.95 -0.71
C GLU A 7 -69.87 -36.91 -2.19
N ILE A 8 -71.14 -36.65 -2.49
CA ILE A 8 -71.59 -36.48 -3.87
C ILE A 8 -70.94 -35.26 -4.49
N LEU A 9 -70.87 -34.12 -3.76
CA LEU A 9 -70.20 -32.91 -4.22
C LEU A 9 -68.68 -33.08 -4.35
N LEU A 10 -68.06 -33.87 -3.48
CA LEU A 10 -66.65 -34.26 -3.66
C LEU A 10 -66.44 -35.04 -4.97
N SER A 11 -67.31 -36.05 -5.23
CA SER A 11 -67.20 -36.83 -6.46
C SER A 11 -67.48 -36.03 -7.73
N SER A 12 -68.35 -35.01 -7.65
CA SER A 12 -68.62 -34.07 -8.74
C SER A 12 -67.61 -32.93 -8.86
N LYS A 13 -66.53 -32.91 -8.05
CA LYS A 13 -65.51 -31.86 -7.96
C LYS A 13 -66.02 -30.48 -7.61
N ASN A 14 -67.19 -30.37 -6.99
CA ASN A 14 -67.71 -29.08 -6.46
C ASN A 14 -67.24 -28.90 -5.03
N TYR A 15 -65.93 -28.65 -4.87
CA TYR A 15 -65.27 -28.68 -3.55
C TYR A 15 -65.78 -27.54 -2.64
N GLN A 16 -66.01 -26.34 -3.17
CA GLN A 16 -66.50 -25.22 -2.33
C GLN A 16 -67.89 -25.51 -1.75
N ALA A 17 -68.82 -25.96 -2.57
CA ALA A 17 -70.16 -26.33 -2.10
C ALA A 17 -70.13 -27.49 -1.09
N ALA A 18 -69.21 -28.44 -1.29
CA ALA A 18 -68.99 -29.55 -0.33
C ALA A 18 -68.46 -29.02 1.04
N ILE A 19 -67.54 -28.05 0.99
CA ILE A 19 -67.03 -27.39 2.22
C ILE A 19 -68.16 -26.69 2.94
N ASP A 20 -68.97 -25.90 2.26
CA ASP A 20 -70.06 -25.10 2.83
C ASP A 20 -71.09 -25.99 3.54
N ILE A 21 -71.28 -27.22 3.08
CA ILE A 21 -72.19 -28.19 3.68
C ILE A 21 -71.54 -28.95 4.83
N LEU A 22 -70.26 -29.38 4.72
CA LEU A 22 -69.60 -30.21 5.69
C LEU A 22 -69.05 -29.41 6.87
N GLU A 23 -68.62 -28.17 6.64
CA GLU A 23 -67.99 -27.37 7.70
C GLU A 23 -68.89 -27.09 8.89
N PRO A 24 -70.18 -26.70 8.73
CA PRO A 24 -71.06 -26.41 9.86
C PRO A 24 -71.57 -27.66 10.59
N ILE A 25 -71.22 -28.90 10.22
CA ILE A 25 -71.65 -30.11 10.89
C ILE A 25 -70.95 -30.19 12.28
N PRO A 26 -71.70 -30.12 13.39
CA PRO A 26 -71.15 -30.33 14.71
C PRO A 26 -70.82 -31.82 14.92
N ASN A 27 -69.77 -32.14 15.64
CA ASN A 27 -69.39 -33.52 15.96
C ASN A 27 -69.40 -34.47 14.74
N LYS A 28 -68.62 -34.09 13.71
CA LYS A 28 -68.51 -34.86 12.46
C LYS A 28 -68.18 -36.34 12.72
N THR A 29 -68.92 -37.22 12.07
CA THR A 29 -68.58 -38.67 12.03
C THR A 29 -67.22 -38.85 11.30
N THR A 30 -66.66 -40.06 11.40
CA THR A 30 -65.36 -40.39 10.73
C THR A 30 -65.48 -40.16 9.23
N GLU A 31 -66.54 -40.56 8.58
CA GLU A 31 -66.83 -40.40 7.14
C GLU A 31 -66.95 -38.91 6.78
N ALA A 32 -67.66 -38.12 7.62
CA ALA A 32 -67.80 -36.68 7.42
C ALA A 32 -66.45 -35.96 7.60
N LYS A 33 -65.61 -36.38 8.50
CA LYS A 33 -64.25 -35.87 8.70
C LYS A 33 -63.36 -36.20 7.51
N GLU A 34 -63.39 -37.46 7.02
CA GLU A 34 -62.65 -37.88 5.83
C GLU A 34 -63.08 -37.12 4.58
N ALA A 35 -64.38 -36.98 4.38
CA ALA A 35 -64.91 -36.16 3.27
C ALA A 35 -64.46 -34.71 3.38
N TYR A 36 -64.51 -34.09 4.56
CA TYR A 36 -64.07 -32.70 4.80
C TYR A 36 -62.56 -32.56 4.59
N GLN A 37 -61.73 -33.49 5.04
CA GLN A 37 -60.29 -33.54 4.77
C GLN A 37 -60.02 -33.51 3.26
N LYS A 38 -60.68 -34.41 2.51
CA LYS A 38 -60.49 -34.52 1.06
C LYS A 38 -60.94 -33.27 0.32
N VAL A 39 -62.11 -32.73 0.62
CA VAL A 39 -62.62 -31.54 -0.11
C VAL A 39 -61.76 -30.32 0.15
N THR A 40 -61.29 -30.09 1.40
CA THR A 40 -60.38 -28.97 1.72
C THR A 40 -59.00 -29.17 1.11
N TYR A 41 -58.48 -30.37 1.06
CA TYR A 41 -57.25 -30.70 0.36
C TYR A 41 -57.38 -30.42 -1.18
N PHE A 42 -58.41 -30.94 -1.83
CA PHE A 42 -58.59 -30.73 -3.27
C PHE A 42 -58.91 -29.26 -3.60
N ARG A 43 -59.63 -28.54 -2.77
CA ARG A 43 -59.84 -27.09 -2.93
C ARG A 43 -58.51 -26.32 -2.79
N GLY A 44 -57.65 -26.76 -1.87
CA GLY A 44 -56.31 -26.23 -1.73
C GLY A 44 -55.47 -26.40 -3.00
N LEU A 45 -55.55 -27.58 -3.65
CA LEU A 45 -54.89 -27.82 -4.93
C LEU A 45 -55.43 -26.93 -6.07
N GLU A 46 -56.75 -26.68 -6.12
CA GLU A 46 -57.32 -25.75 -7.11
C GLU A 46 -56.72 -24.36 -6.91
N PHE A 47 -56.72 -23.83 -5.68
CA PHE A 47 -56.11 -22.52 -5.38
C PHE A 47 -54.61 -22.48 -5.69
N TYR A 48 -53.91 -23.57 -5.44
CA TYR A 48 -52.47 -23.67 -5.79
C TYR A 48 -52.25 -23.56 -7.30
N ASN A 49 -53.06 -24.29 -8.10
CA ASN A 49 -53.01 -24.22 -9.56
C ASN A 49 -53.42 -22.84 -10.12
N GLU A 50 -54.33 -22.14 -9.43
CA GLU A 50 -54.73 -20.76 -9.73
C GLU A 50 -53.67 -19.74 -9.26
N ARG A 51 -52.54 -20.17 -8.66
CA ARG A 51 -51.50 -19.34 -8.00
C ARG A 51 -52.04 -18.48 -6.84
N ALA A 52 -53.18 -18.83 -6.29
CA ALA A 52 -53.77 -18.18 -5.10
C ALA A 52 -53.19 -18.84 -3.82
N PHE A 53 -51.86 -18.76 -3.66
CA PHE A 53 -51.10 -19.47 -2.63
C PHE A 53 -51.55 -19.19 -1.17
N PRO A 54 -51.94 -17.96 -0.78
CA PRO A 54 -52.51 -17.73 0.56
C PRO A 54 -53.80 -18.53 0.81
N ASN A 55 -54.68 -18.63 -0.23
CA ASN A 55 -55.91 -19.38 -0.14
C ASN A 55 -55.64 -20.89 -0.11
N ALA A 56 -54.69 -21.37 -0.95
CA ALA A 56 -54.25 -22.73 -0.93
C ALA A 56 -53.75 -23.15 0.47
N LEU A 57 -52.87 -22.33 1.07
CA LEU A 57 -52.33 -22.58 2.40
C LEU A 57 -53.46 -22.64 3.46
N SER A 58 -54.46 -21.73 3.38
CA SER A 58 -55.60 -21.75 4.28
C SER A 58 -56.39 -23.07 4.16
N MET A 59 -56.61 -23.57 2.94
CA MET A 59 -57.32 -24.84 2.75
C MET A 59 -56.50 -26.05 3.23
N PHE A 60 -55.19 -26.08 3.00
CA PHE A 60 -54.33 -27.12 3.53
C PHE A 60 -54.30 -27.14 5.06
N LEU A 61 -54.29 -25.98 5.71
CA LEU A 61 -54.39 -25.88 7.16
C LEU A 61 -55.74 -26.40 7.70
N ARG A 62 -56.85 -26.17 6.96
CA ARG A 62 -58.17 -26.73 7.31
C ARG A 62 -58.20 -28.26 7.17
N SER A 63 -57.63 -28.80 6.12
CA SER A 63 -57.48 -30.24 5.91
C SER A 63 -56.73 -30.90 7.04
N GLU A 64 -55.68 -30.24 7.53
CA GLU A 64 -54.82 -30.73 8.64
C GLU A 64 -55.58 -30.88 9.98
N THR A 65 -56.68 -30.13 10.16
CA THR A 65 -57.47 -30.20 11.40
C THR A 65 -58.20 -31.52 11.60
N VAL A 66 -58.35 -32.34 10.56
CA VAL A 66 -59.09 -33.61 10.57
C VAL A 66 -58.28 -34.74 9.86
N PRO A 67 -57.20 -35.23 10.41
CA PRO A 67 -56.25 -36.13 9.74
C PRO A 67 -56.74 -37.61 9.79
N VAL A 68 -57.80 -37.94 9.06
CA VAL A 68 -58.39 -39.29 9.04
C VAL A 68 -57.68 -40.16 8.01
N ASP A 69 -57.60 -39.68 6.76
CA ASP A 69 -56.87 -40.36 5.68
C ASP A 69 -55.39 -39.96 5.76
N GLN A 70 -54.53 -40.92 6.07
CA GLN A 70 -53.10 -40.64 6.31
C GLN A 70 -52.33 -40.34 5.01
N GLU A 71 -52.76 -40.90 3.85
CA GLU A 71 -52.19 -40.55 2.57
C GLU A 71 -52.51 -39.08 2.17
N ILE A 72 -53.79 -38.71 2.34
CA ILE A 72 -54.17 -37.30 2.17
C ILE A 72 -53.43 -36.38 3.14
N SER A 73 -53.25 -36.78 4.40
CA SER A 73 -52.46 -36.03 5.38
C SER A 73 -51.03 -35.79 4.93
N ALA A 74 -50.37 -36.82 4.38
CA ALA A 74 -49.03 -36.69 3.84
C ALA A 74 -48.99 -35.75 2.64
N LEU A 75 -49.87 -35.98 1.61
CA LEU A 75 -49.96 -35.11 0.43
C LEU A 75 -50.30 -33.67 0.79
N ASN A 76 -51.19 -33.45 1.77
CA ASN A 76 -51.54 -32.14 2.28
C ASN A 76 -50.30 -31.42 2.87
N THR A 77 -49.48 -32.11 3.63
CA THR A 77 -48.24 -31.58 4.19
C THR A 77 -47.23 -31.23 3.09
N TYR A 78 -47.09 -32.05 2.05
CA TYR A 78 -46.28 -31.73 0.88
C TYR A 78 -46.73 -30.42 0.21
N TRP A 79 -47.99 -30.34 -0.17
CA TRP A 79 -48.54 -29.15 -0.88
C TRP A 79 -48.58 -27.88 -0.01
N LYS A 80 -48.70 -28.03 1.33
CA LYS A 80 -48.50 -26.95 2.27
C LYS A 80 -47.07 -26.42 2.22
N GLY A 81 -46.08 -27.30 2.07
CA GLY A 81 -44.68 -26.95 1.86
C GLY A 81 -44.47 -26.17 0.57
N GLU A 82 -45.06 -26.66 -0.56
CA GLU A 82 -45.01 -26.00 -1.85
C GLU A 82 -45.65 -24.58 -1.78
N ALA A 83 -46.82 -24.45 -1.17
CA ALA A 83 -47.49 -23.16 -1.00
C ALA A 83 -46.67 -22.19 -0.14
N SER A 84 -45.99 -22.69 0.88
CA SER A 84 -45.11 -21.89 1.72
C SER A 84 -43.88 -21.41 0.96
N TYR A 85 -43.32 -22.26 0.08
CA TYR A 85 -42.20 -21.92 -0.79
C TYR A 85 -42.57 -20.79 -1.76
N GLU A 86 -43.72 -20.93 -2.45
CA GLU A 86 -44.22 -19.90 -3.39
C GLU A 86 -44.52 -18.57 -2.70
N LEU A 87 -44.88 -18.59 -1.42
CA LEU A 87 -45.04 -17.41 -0.57
C LEU A 87 -43.70 -16.86 -0.03
N ARG A 88 -42.60 -17.40 -0.46
CA ARG A 88 -41.24 -17.07 -0.01
C ARG A 88 -40.99 -17.26 1.50
N LYS A 89 -41.79 -18.12 2.13
CA LYS A 89 -41.64 -18.52 3.53
C LYS A 89 -40.72 -19.73 3.63
N PHE A 90 -39.48 -19.56 3.15
CA PHE A 90 -38.54 -20.68 2.92
C PHE A 90 -38.26 -21.49 4.19
N GLY A 91 -38.05 -20.85 5.33
CA GLY A 91 -37.82 -21.56 6.60
C GLY A 91 -39.04 -22.37 7.08
N GLU A 92 -40.29 -21.95 6.76
CA GLU A 92 -41.51 -22.72 7.02
C GLU A 92 -41.63 -23.89 6.04
N ALA A 93 -41.34 -23.65 4.75
CA ALA A 93 -41.33 -24.68 3.72
C ALA A 93 -40.35 -25.81 4.07
N VAL A 94 -39.11 -25.48 4.48
CA VAL A 94 -38.11 -26.46 4.94
C VAL A 94 -38.67 -27.36 6.04
N LYS A 95 -39.24 -26.76 7.11
CA LYS A 95 -39.80 -27.53 8.23
C LYS A 95 -40.95 -28.41 7.79
N THR A 96 -41.80 -27.90 6.88
CA THR A 96 -42.97 -28.60 6.39
C THR A 96 -42.58 -29.81 5.53
N PHE A 97 -41.63 -29.64 4.61
CA PHE A 97 -41.12 -30.76 3.81
C PHE A 97 -40.38 -31.79 4.67
N GLU A 98 -39.61 -31.38 5.69
CA GLU A 98 -38.99 -32.29 6.63
C GLU A 98 -40.04 -33.10 7.39
N SER A 99 -41.15 -32.44 7.80
CA SER A 99 -42.28 -33.11 8.43
C SER A 99 -42.90 -34.14 7.50
N PHE A 100 -43.15 -33.77 6.23
CA PHE A 100 -43.64 -34.70 5.21
C PHE A 100 -42.74 -35.91 5.07
N LEU A 101 -41.44 -35.74 4.86
CA LEU A 101 -40.48 -36.84 4.68
C LEU A 101 -40.37 -37.76 5.90
N GLY A 102 -40.76 -37.28 7.08
CA GLY A 102 -40.83 -38.07 8.33
C GLY A 102 -42.15 -38.85 8.50
N MET A 103 -43.18 -38.62 7.66
CA MET A 103 -44.47 -39.31 7.79
C MET A 103 -44.38 -40.75 7.22
N PRO A 104 -44.99 -41.71 7.91
CA PRO A 104 -44.96 -43.13 7.48
C PRO A 104 -45.53 -43.37 6.07
N GLU A 105 -46.55 -42.59 5.68
CA GLU A 105 -47.25 -42.72 4.37
C GLU A 105 -46.55 -41.94 3.24
N ALA A 106 -45.62 -41.05 3.58
CA ALA A 106 -44.96 -40.20 2.57
C ALA A 106 -44.25 -40.99 1.49
N ASN A 107 -43.53 -42.08 1.85
CA ASN A 107 -42.77 -42.89 0.93
C ASN A 107 -43.64 -43.71 -0.05
N LYS A 108 -44.96 -43.79 0.19
CA LYS A 108 -45.94 -44.39 -0.72
C LYS A 108 -46.44 -43.41 -1.77
N THR A 109 -46.25 -42.14 -1.55
CA THR A 109 -46.71 -41.09 -2.45
C THR A 109 -45.76 -40.92 -3.64
N LYS A 110 -46.29 -40.54 -4.82
CA LYS A 110 -45.51 -40.21 -6.00
C LYS A 110 -44.61 -39.00 -5.85
N VAL A 111 -44.90 -38.15 -4.85
CA VAL A 111 -44.16 -36.88 -4.62
C VAL A 111 -42.99 -37.07 -3.64
N TYR A 112 -42.80 -38.29 -3.08
CA TYR A 112 -41.76 -38.50 -2.04
C TYR A 112 -40.36 -38.13 -2.50
N ASN A 113 -39.95 -38.53 -3.68
CA ASN A 113 -38.62 -38.16 -4.20
C ASN A 113 -38.55 -36.69 -4.54
N PHE A 114 -39.63 -36.11 -5.15
CA PHE A 114 -39.69 -34.69 -5.45
C PHE A 114 -39.70 -33.82 -4.20
N ALA A 115 -40.20 -34.31 -3.06
CA ALA A 115 -40.10 -33.57 -1.80
C ALA A 115 -38.65 -33.31 -1.34
N ASN A 116 -37.71 -34.21 -1.66
CA ASN A 116 -36.29 -33.95 -1.44
C ASN A 116 -35.79 -32.81 -2.34
N TYR A 117 -36.23 -32.74 -3.59
CA TYR A 117 -35.90 -31.68 -4.51
C TYR A 117 -36.48 -30.32 -4.06
N ALA A 118 -37.78 -30.30 -3.71
CA ALA A 118 -38.45 -29.08 -3.21
C ALA A 118 -37.83 -28.57 -1.89
N LEU A 119 -37.52 -29.50 -0.98
CA LEU A 119 -36.86 -29.15 0.27
C LEU A 119 -35.44 -28.62 0.03
N ALA A 120 -34.71 -29.20 -0.92
CA ALA A 120 -33.39 -28.71 -1.27
C ALA A 120 -33.43 -27.27 -1.79
N TYR A 121 -34.40 -26.94 -2.67
CA TYR A 121 -34.61 -25.57 -3.13
C TYR A 121 -35.01 -24.64 -1.98
N ALA A 122 -35.96 -25.05 -1.13
CA ALA A 122 -36.36 -24.25 0.03
C ALA A 122 -35.18 -23.98 0.97
N ALA A 123 -34.31 -24.99 1.18
CA ALA A 123 -33.12 -24.84 2.00
C ALA A 123 -32.06 -23.96 1.34
N PHE A 124 -31.95 -23.98 0.01
CA PHE A 124 -31.05 -23.12 -0.76
C PHE A 124 -31.45 -21.64 -0.62
N GLU A 125 -32.75 -21.35 -0.82
CA GLU A 125 -33.30 -20.00 -0.69
C GLU A 125 -33.28 -19.50 0.78
N ASP A 126 -33.29 -20.42 1.76
CA ASP A 126 -33.16 -20.13 3.21
C ASP A 126 -31.67 -20.06 3.63
N GLU A 127 -30.74 -19.99 2.66
CA GLU A 127 -29.28 -19.92 2.82
C GLU A 127 -28.65 -21.11 3.59
N LYS A 128 -29.36 -22.20 3.71
CA LYS A 128 -28.90 -23.44 4.37
C LYS A 128 -28.24 -24.40 3.36
N TYR A 129 -27.16 -23.94 2.71
CA TYR A 129 -26.55 -24.60 1.55
C TYR A 129 -26.07 -26.05 1.83
N GLY A 130 -25.54 -26.31 3.01
CA GLY A 130 -25.17 -27.67 3.41
C GLY A 130 -26.38 -28.62 3.49
N LYS A 131 -27.54 -28.11 3.95
CA LYS A 131 -28.81 -28.86 3.95
C LYS A 131 -29.31 -29.05 2.53
N ALA A 132 -29.29 -28.00 1.70
CA ALA A 132 -29.67 -28.05 0.31
C ALA A 132 -28.89 -29.13 -0.45
N ALA A 133 -27.57 -29.14 -0.32
CA ALA A 133 -26.71 -30.16 -0.92
C ALA A 133 -27.13 -31.59 -0.53
N ASN A 134 -27.38 -31.83 0.76
CA ASN A 134 -27.78 -33.16 1.24
C ASN A 134 -29.10 -33.63 0.60
N TYR A 135 -30.09 -32.73 0.48
CA TYR A 135 -31.38 -33.12 -0.08
C TYR A 135 -31.37 -33.21 -1.62
N PHE A 136 -30.58 -32.39 -2.33
CA PHE A 136 -30.32 -32.61 -3.74
C PHE A 136 -29.64 -33.95 -3.98
N GLU A 137 -28.66 -34.38 -3.18
CA GLU A 137 -28.07 -35.71 -3.27
C GLU A 137 -29.08 -36.82 -3.05
N ARG A 138 -29.99 -36.70 -2.08
CA ARG A 138 -31.04 -37.65 -1.83
C ARG A 138 -31.98 -37.76 -3.03
N PHE A 139 -32.40 -36.64 -3.59
CA PHE A 139 -33.21 -36.63 -4.82
C PHE A 139 -32.49 -37.33 -5.96
N LEU A 140 -31.22 -37.07 -6.21
CA LEU A 140 -30.43 -37.67 -7.28
C LEU A 140 -30.20 -39.18 -7.11
N LYS A 141 -30.21 -39.67 -5.86
CA LYS A 141 -30.14 -41.12 -5.54
C LYS A 141 -31.49 -41.83 -5.67
N GLY A 142 -32.60 -41.07 -5.59
CA GLY A 142 -33.96 -41.63 -5.68
C GLY A 142 -34.35 -42.10 -7.09
N ASN A 143 -35.56 -42.66 -7.18
CA ASN A 143 -36.22 -43.03 -8.42
C ASN A 143 -37.21 -41.97 -8.89
N ASP A 144 -37.90 -42.21 -9.99
CA ASP A 144 -38.99 -41.38 -10.54
C ASP A 144 -38.58 -39.91 -10.77
N LYS A 145 -37.53 -39.72 -11.57
CA LYS A 145 -37.00 -38.42 -11.97
C LYS A 145 -36.81 -38.34 -13.49
N ASP A 146 -37.18 -37.22 -14.05
CA ASP A 146 -36.93 -36.93 -15.45
C ASP A 146 -35.53 -36.33 -15.67
N GLU A 147 -35.01 -36.40 -16.89
CA GLU A 147 -33.67 -35.95 -17.26
C GLU A 147 -33.46 -34.45 -16.97
N LYS A 148 -34.47 -33.62 -17.24
CA LYS A 148 -34.36 -32.15 -17.02
C LYS A 148 -34.20 -31.82 -15.57
N THR A 149 -35.00 -32.45 -14.69
CA THR A 149 -34.93 -32.25 -13.24
C THR A 149 -33.61 -32.81 -12.68
N VAL A 150 -33.09 -33.91 -13.22
CA VAL A 150 -31.77 -34.43 -12.84
C VAL A 150 -30.65 -33.45 -13.18
N VAL A 151 -30.68 -32.87 -14.37
CA VAL A 151 -29.69 -31.86 -14.81
C VAL A 151 -29.76 -30.65 -13.89
N ASP A 152 -30.96 -30.13 -13.65
CA ASP A 152 -31.16 -28.96 -12.76
C ASP A 152 -30.68 -29.26 -11.33
N ALA A 153 -31.13 -30.37 -10.73
CA ALA A 153 -30.70 -30.79 -9.41
C ALA A 153 -29.17 -30.95 -9.29
N THR A 154 -28.52 -31.42 -10.36
CA THR A 154 -27.06 -31.58 -10.38
C THR A 154 -26.35 -30.23 -10.39
N ILE A 155 -26.87 -29.25 -11.14
CA ILE A 155 -26.37 -27.90 -11.17
C ILE A 155 -26.56 -27.26 -9.78
N ARG A 156 -27.78 -27.35 -9.22
CA ARG A 156 -28.10 -26.75 -7.91
C ARG A 156 -27.32 -27.42 -6.76
N LEU A 157 -27.03 -28.71 -6.87
CA LEU A 157 -26.11 -29.39 -5.96
C LEU A 157 -24.71 -28.79 -6.04
N ALA A 158 -24.22 -28.58 -7.26
CA ALA A 158 -22.91 -27.95 -7.47
C ALA A 158 -22.87 -26.51 -6.93
N ASP A 159 -23.93 -25.72 -7.18
CA ASP A 159 -24.10 -24.36 -6.64
C ASP A 159 -24.09 -24.36 -5.12
N SER A 160 -24.82 -25.32 -4.50
CA SER A 160 -24.88 -25.46 -3.04
C SER A 160 -23.49 -25.75 -2.44
N TYR A 161 -22.70 -26.61 -3.08
CA TYR A 161 -21.32 -26.87 -2.69
C TYR A 161 -20.40 -25.66 -2.93
N PHE A 162 -20.59 -24.94 -4.05
CA PHE A 162 -19.81 -23.75 -4.37
C PHE A 162 -19.97 -22.66 -3.29
N VAL A 163 -21.23 -22.30 -2.98
CA VAL A 163 -21.52 -21.27 -1.97
C VAL A 163 -21.04 -21.71 -0.58
N ASN A 164 -21.12 -23.01 -0.28
CA ASN A 164 -20.59 -23.60 0.96
C ASN A 164 -19.05 -23.80 0.92
N LYS A 165 -18.36 -23.25 -0.07
CA LYS A 165 -16.90 -23.34 -0.28
C LYS A 165 -16.34 -24.75 -0.39
N SER A 166 -17.19 -25.73 -0.72
CA SER A 166 -16.81 -27.11 -0.95
C SER A 166 -16.45 -27.33 -2.42
N TYR A 167 -15.41 -26.65 -2.89
CA TYR A 167 -15.08 -26.51 -4.31
C TYR A 167 -14.84 -27.86 -5.00
N ALA A 168 -14.16 -28.79 -4.35
CA ALA A 168 -13.94 -30.12 -4.93
C ALA A 168 -15.26 -30.86 -5.26
N ASN A 169 -16.26 -30.79 -4.36
CA ASN A 169 -17.57 -31.39 -4.59
C ASN A 169 -18.38 -30.63 -5.66
N ALA A 170 -18.26 -29.30 -5.70
CA ALA A 170 -18.86 -28.48 -6.75
C ALA A 170 -18.31 -28.89 -8.13
N LEU A 171 -16.97 -28.98 -8.27
CA LEU A 171 -16.31 -29.39 -9.50
C LEU A 171 -16.75 -30.77 -10.00
N VAL A 172 -16.92 -31.74 -9.09
CA VAL A 172 -17.42 -33.08 -9.47
C VAL A 172 -18.77 -32.98 -10.17
N ASN A 173 -19.68 -32.14 -9.68
CA ASN A 173 -21.02 -32.03 -10.24
C ASN A 173 -21.07 -31.14 -11.51
N TYR A 174 -20.35 -30.01 -11.56
CA TYR A 174 -20.21 -29.22 -12.79
C TYR A 174 -19.57 -30.06 -13.91
N ASN A 175 -18.53 -30.84 -13.61
CA ASN A 175 -17.89 -31.71 -14.59
C ASN A 175 -18.84 -32.80 -15.13
N LYS A 176 -19.83 -33.28 -14.35
CA LYS A 176 -20.88 -34.20 -14.89
C LYS A 176 -21.71 -33.51 -15.98
N ILE A 177 -22.15 -32.26 -15.72
CA ILE A 177 -22.93 -31.47 -16.69
C ILE A 177 -22.12 -31.26 -18.00
N ILE A 178 -20.84 -30.88 -17.85
CA ILE A 178 -19.94 -30.68 -19.01
C ILE A 178 -19.72 -31.96 -19.77
N ALA A 179 -19.45 -33.09 -19.10
CA ALA A 179 -19.21 -34.38 -19.75
C ALA A 179 -20.44 -34.92 -20.51
N GLN A 180 -21.65 -34.63 -20.00
CA GLN A 180 -22.92 -35.02 -20.62
C GLN A 180 -23.35 -34.05 -21.72
N LYS A 181 -22.67 -32.92 -21.91
CA LYS A 181 -23.10 -31.82 -22.78
C LYS A 181 -24.57 -31.43 -22.54
N ALA A 182 -24.96 -31.41 -21.28
CA ALA A 182 -26.32 -31.18 -20.88
C ALA A 182 -26.68 -29.68 -20.97
N LYS A 183 -27.96 -29.36 -20.88
CA LYS A 183 -28.40 -27.96 -20.79
C LYS A 183 -27.73 -27.27 -19.57
N GLY A 184 -27.11 -26.11 -19.79
CA GLY A 184 -26.34 -25.41 -18.76
C GLY A 184 -24.85 -25.77 -18.74
N GLU A 185 -24.34 -26.44 -19.79
CA GLU A 185 -22.90 -26.69 -19.94
C GLU A 185 -22.08 -25.42 -19.93
N ASP A 186 -22.56 -24.36 -20.56
CA ASP A 186 -21.96 -23.01 -20.54
C ASP A 186 -21.85 -22.46 -19.13
N TYR A 187 -22.91 -22.53 -18.33
CA TYR A 187 -22.89 -22.16 -16.93
C TYR A 187 -21.90 -23.00 -16.12
N ALA A 188 -21.92 -24.33 -16.30
CA ALA A 188 -21.02 -25.24 -15.60
C ALA A 188 -19.54 -24.98 -15.96
N LEU A 189 -19.23 -24.62 -17.21
CA LEU A 189 -17.89 -24.20 -17.65
C LEU A 189 -17.48 -22.91 -16.96
N PHE A 190 -18.39 -21.92 -16.92
CA PHE A 190 -18.12 -20.65 -16.24
C PHE A 190 -17.79 -20.88 -14.76
N GLN A 191 -18.63 -21.59 -14.04
CA GLN A 191 -18.45 -21.86 -12.61
C GLN A 191 -17.15 -22.69 -12.35
N ARG A 192 -16.84 -23.67 -13.22
CA ARG A 192 -15.57 -24.39 -13.13
C ARG A 192 -14.38 -23.44 -13.25
N GLY A 193 -14.41 -22.54 -14.21
CA GLY A 193 -13.34 -21.55 -14.39
C GLY A 193 -13.22 -20.61 -13.19
N MET A 194 -14.35 -20.20 -12.60
CA MET A 194 -14.35 -19.39 -11.37
C MET A 194 -13.69 -20.13 -10.19
N ILE A 195 -14.03 -21.41 -9.99
CA ILE A 195 -13.40 -22.23 -8.95
C ILE A 195 -11.89 -22.36 -9.19
N GLN A 196 -11.47 -22.63 -10.42
CA GLN A 196 -10.05 -22.72 -10.77
C GLN A 196 -9.30 -21.44 -10.43
N GLY A 197 -9.91 -20.28 -10.67
CA GLY A 197 -9.33 -18.99 -10.26
C GLY A 197 -9.24 -18.83 -8.74
N LEU A 198 -10.25 -19.24 -7.99
CA LEU A 198 -10.24 -19.22 -6.53
C LEU A 198 -9.18 -20.15 -5.92
N GLU A 199 -8.81 -21.23 -6.63
CA GLU A 199 -7.76 -22.17 -6.25
C GLU A 199 -6.37 -21.76 -6.80
N GLY A 200 -6.23 -20.60 -7.46
CA GLY A 200 -4.98 -20.11 -8.04
C GLY A 200 -4.52 -20.86 -9.29
N GLN A 201 -5.41 -21.58 -9.94
CA GLN A 201 -5.14 -22.36 -11.15
C GLN A 201 -5.39 -21.51 -12.40
N ASP A 202 -4.68 -20.40 -12.55
CA ASP A 202 -4.93 -19.37 -13.56
C ASP A 202 -4.93 -19.92 -14.99
N ASP A 203 -3.97 -20.79 -15.34
CA ASP A 203 -3.90 -21.37 -16.69
C ASP A 203 -5.09 -22.30 -16.98
N ALA A 204 -5.55 -23.05 -15.99
CA ALA A 204 -6.73 -23.89 -16.12
C ALA A 204 -8.00 -23.04 -16.25
N LYS A 205 -8.12 -21.95 -15.48
CA LYS A 205 -9.20 -20.96 -15.59
C LYS A 205 -9.26 -20.40 -17.01
N ILE A 206 -8.13 -19.88 -17.51
CA ILE A 206 -8.04 -19.34 -18.88
C ILE A 206 -8.50 -20.37 -19.91
N ALA A 207 -7.96 -21.58 -19.85
CA ALA A 207 -8.32 -22.65 -20.81
C ALA A 207 -9.81 -22.98 -20.73
N THR A 208 -10.38 -23.06 -19.54
CA THR A 208 -11.81 -23.34 -19.34
C THR A 208 -12.70 -22.24 -19.88
N MET A 209 -12.41 -20.97 -19.57
CA MET A 209 -13.18 -19.82 -20.06
C MET A 209 -13.05 -19.65 -21.58
N GLN A 210 -11.87 -19.87 -22.15
CA GLN A 210 -11.68 -19.89 -23.62
C GLN A 210 -12.48 -21.02 -24.29
N SER A 211 -12.60 -22.18 -23.64
CA SER A 211 -13.46 -23.29 -24.14
C SER A 211 -14.93 -22.87 -24.17
N LEU A 212 -15.40 -22.16 -23.13
CA LEU A 212 -16.75 -21.57 -23.08
C LEU A 212 -16.96 -20.61 -24.26
N LEU A 213 -16.07 -19.63 -24.41
CA LEU A 213 -16.15 -18.62 -25.47
C LEU A 213 -16.19 -19.24 -26.87
N LYS A 214 -15.41 -20.29 -27.09
CA LYS A 214 -15.34 -20.98 -28.37
C LYS A 214 -16.61 -21.79 -28.65
N GLN A 215 -17.14 -22.48 -27.65
CA GLN A 215 -18.28 -23.41 -27.83
C GLN A 215 -19.62 -22.67 -27.72
N PHE A 216 -19.72 -21.65 -26.92
CA PHE A 216 -20.94 -20.93 -26.57
C PHE A 216 -20.79 -19.41 -26.73
N PRO A 217 -20.44 -18.87 -27.90
CA PRO A 217 -20.19 -17.43 -28.07
C PRO A 217 -21.43 -16.56 -27.86
N GLY A 218 -22.64 -17.13 -27.85
CA GLY A 218 -23.90 -16.47 -27.54
C GLY A 218 -24.43 -16.76 -26.13
N SER A 219 -23.63 -17.35 -25.25
CA SER A 219 -24.01 -17.58 -23.86
C SER A 219 -24.13 -16.25 -23.11
N ASN A 220 -25.04 -16.22 -22.13
CA ASN A 220 -25.15 -15.11 -21.19
C ASN A 220 -23.91 -14.94 -20.30
N TYR A 221 -23.00 -15.90 -20.30
CA TYR A 221 -21.73 -15.89 -19.54
C TYR A 221 -20.52 -15.60 -20.44
N ALA A 222 -20.73 -15.30 -21.73
CA ALA A 222 -19.63 -15.15 -22.66
C ALA A 222 -18.82 -13.86 -22.41
N ASP A 223 -19.46 -12.74 -22.12
CA ASP A 223 -18.79 -11.50 -21.78
C ASP A 223 -18.11 -11.56 -20.41
N ASP A 224 -18.77 -12.19 -19.41
CA ASP A 224 -18.14 -12.53 -18.12
C ASP A 224 -16.86 -13.33 -18.32
N ALA A 225 -16.94 -14.42 -19.07
CA ALA A 225 -15.80 -15.30 -19.33
C ALA A 225 -14.66 -14.57 -20.07
N GLY A 226 -15.01 -13.73 -21.06
CA GLY A 226 -14.05 -12.91 -21.78
C GLY A 226 -13.33 -11.91 -20.87
N PHE A 227 -14.07 -11.26 -19.99
CA PHE A 227 -13.49 -10.37 -18.98
C PHE A 227 -12.57 -11.14 -18.01
N GLU A 228 -13.01 -12.28 -17.51
CA GLU A 228 -12.25 -13.10 -16.56
C GLU A 228 -10.92 -13.61 -17.15
N VAL A 229 -10.89 -14.01 -18.45
CA VAL A 229 -9.65 -14.37 -19.16
C VAL A 229 -8.70 -13.19 -19.19
N ALA A 230 -9.18 -12.04 -19.66
CA ALA A 230 -8.35 -10.85 -19.84
C ALA A 230 -7.83 -10.29 -18.51
N TYR A 231 -8.68 -10.30 -17.49
CA TYR A 231 -8.30 -9.86 -16.14
C TYR A 231 -7.29 -10.81 -15.48
N THR A 232 -7.40 -12.13 -15.76
CA THR A 232 -6.40 -13.10 -15.31
C THR A 232 -5.05 -12.85 -15.99
N TYR A 233 -5.01 -12.54 -17.29
CA TYR A 233 -3.78 -12.10 -17.95
C TYR A 233 -3.19 -10.82 -17.34
N PHE A 234 -4.03 -9.86 -16.98
CA PHE A 234 -3.59 -8.64 -16.29
C PHE A 234 -2.87 -8.96 -14.97
N ASN A 235 -3.48 -9.81 -14.13
CA ASN A 235 -2.92 -10.20 -12.84
C ASN A 235 -1.62 -11.01 -12.98
N LYS A 236 -1.46 -11.78 -14.09
CA LYS A 236 -0.23 -12.49 -14.41
C LYS A 236 0.86 -11.59 -15.00
N GLY A 237 0.60 -10.30 -15.23
CA GLY A 237 1.52 -9.38 -15.88
C GLY A 237 1.64 -9.58 -17.41
N GLU A 238 0.77 -10.37 -18.01
CA GLU A 238 0.69 -10.59 -19.47
C GLU A 238 -0.11 -9.46 -20.12
N LEU A 239 0.41 -8.22 -19.98
CA LEU A 239 -0.30 -6.97 -20.22
C LEU A 239 -0.84 -6.84 -21.66
N ASP A 240 -0.05 -7.23 -22.67
CA ASP A 240 -0.48 -7.15 -24.07
C ASP A 240 -1.64 -8.09 -24.39
N LYS A 241 -1.64 -9.31 -23.84
CA LYS A 241 -2.75 -10.24 -24.01
C LYS A 241 -4.02 -9.70 -23.34
N SER A 242 -3.89 -9.20 -22.11
CA SER A 242 -5.00 -8.57 -21.41
C SER A 242 -5.64 -7.45 -22.23
N LYS A 243 -4.84 -6.50 -22.73
CA LYS A 243 -5.30 -5.37 -23.53
C LYS A 243 -6.01 -5.80 -24.80
N ASN A 244 -5.43 -6.79 -25.51
CA ASN A 244 -6.01 -7.33 -26.75
C ASN A 244 -7.36 -8.00 -26.50
N ASP A 245 -7.45 -8.83 -25.45
CA ASP A 245 -8.68 -9.55 -25.10
C ASP A 245 -9.77 -8.59 -24.61
N LEU A 246 -9.43 -7.59 -23.79
CA LEU A 246 -10.38 -6.55 -23.36
C LEU A 246 -10.89 -5.72 -24.54
N THR A 247 -10.00 -5.36 -25.46
CA THR A 247 -10.40 -4.62 -26.67
C THR A 247 -11.33 -5.46 -27.55
N SER A 248 -11.07 -6.77 -27.64
CA SER A 248 -11.94 -7.70 -28.37
C SER A 248 -13.29 -7.87 -27.68
N LEU A 249 -13.32 -7.98 -26.37
CA LEU A 249 -14.55 -8.05 -25.57
C LEU A 249 -15.45 -6.82 -25.81
N ILE A 250 -14.91 -5.61 -25.72
CA ILE A 250 -15.67 -4.37 -25.95
C ILE A 250 -16.29 -4.34 -27.35
N ARG A 251 -15.55 -4.83 -28.36
CA ARG A 251 -16.03 -4.90 -29.74
C ARG A 251 -17.10 -5.98 -29.94
N GLN A 252 -16.94 -7.14 -29.30
CA GLN A 252 -17.85 -8.30 -29.49
C GLN A 252 -19.14 -8.17 -28.66
N TYR A 253 -19.04 -7.57 -27.48
CA TYR A 253 -20.15 -7.43 -26.53
C TYR A 253 -20.40 -5.96 -26.16
N PRO A 254 -20.87 -5.11 -27.11
CA PRO A 254 -20.99 -3.66 -26.93
C PRO A 254 -22.00 -3.24 -25.87
N ASN A 255 -22.83 -4.15 -25.40
CA ASN A 255 -23.81 -3.92 -24.32
C ASN A 255 -23.42 -4.59 -23.00
N SER A 256 -22.21 -5.13 -22.90
CA SER A 256 -21.74 -5.77 -21.68
C SER A 256 -21.60 -4.79 -20.52
N SER A 257 -22.04 -5.21 -19.35
CA SER A 257 -21.86 -4.45 -18.11
C SER A 257 -20.39 -4.35 -17.69
N TYR A 258 -19.51 -5.16 -18.27
CA TYR A 258 -18.08 -5.14 -18.00
C TYR A 258 -17.30 -4.05 -18.76
N ILE A 259 -17.90 -3.36 -19.71
CA ILE A 259 -17.18 -2.35 -20.53
C ILE A 259 -16.49 -1.27 -19.69
N PRO A 260 -17.11 -0.65 -18.68
CA PRO A 260 -16.42 0.33 -17.84
C PRO A 260 -15.20 -0.28 -17.16
N ARG A 261 -15.34 -1.46 -16.61
CA ARG A 261 -14.28 -2.19 -15.93
C ARG A 261 -13.16 -2.66 -16.88
N ALA A 262 -13.53 -3.06 -18.08
CA ALA A 262 -12.58 -3.39 -19.15
C ALA A 262 -11.75 -2.17 -19.57
N LEU A 263 -12.38 -1.01 -19.72
CA LEU A 263 -11.70 0.25 -20.04
C LEU A 263 -10.75 0.67 -18.92
N VAL A 264 -11.18 0.58 -17.64
CA VAL A 264 -10.30 0.85 -16.49
C VAL A 264 -9.07 -0.05 -16.55
N THR A 265 -9.26 -1.37 -16.79
CA THR A 265 -8.15 -2.31 -16.87
C THR A 265 -7.22 -2.01 -18.05
N ILE A 266 -7.75 -1.61 -19.21
CA ILE A 266 -6.94 -1.14 -20.36
C ILE A 266 -6.12 0.08 -19.97
N GLY A 267 -6.72 1.05 -19.29
CA GLY A 267 -6.02 2.22 -18.79
C GLY A 267 -4.89 1.88 -17.81
N LEU A 268 -5.13 0.91 -16.91
CA LEU A 268 -4.10 0.41 -16.00
C LEU A 268 -2.97 -0.33 -16.74
N VAL A 269 -3.30 -1.11 -17.77
CA VAL A 269 -2.29 -1.74 -18.64
C VAL A 269 -1.42 -0.68 -19.30
N GLN A 270 -2.04 0.35 -19.88
CA GLN A 270 -1.32 1.45 -20.52
C GLN A 270 -0.42 2.20 -19.53
N TYR A 271 -0.91 2.48 -18.34
CA TYR A 271 -0.13 3.12 -17.28
C TYR A 271 1.07 2.27 -16.85
N ASN A 272 0.88 0.95 -16.65
CA ASN A 272 1.96 0.03 -16.32
C ASN A 272 2.99 -0.15 -17.45
N GLN A 273 2.65 0.27 -18.67
CA GLN A 273 3.54 0.30 -19.84
C GLN A 273 4.15 1.69 -20.09
N ASP A 274 4.07 2.59 -19.13
CA ASP A 274 4.54 3.99 -19.25
C ASP A 274 3.86 4.78 -20.40
N GLN A 275 2.65 4.35 -20.82
CA GLN A 275 1.83 5.00 -21.85
C GLN A 275 0.84 5.98 -21.19
N ASP A 276 1.36 6.95 -20.43
CA ASP A 276 0.56 7.85 -19.59
C ASP A 276 -0.51 8.63 -20.37
N ALA A 277 -0.20 9.07 -21.60
CA ALA A 277 -1.12 9.88 -22.40
C ALA A 277 -2.33 9.05 -22.85
N GLU A 278 -2.09 7.82 -23.30
CA GLU A 278 -3.10 6.86 -23.69
C GLU A 278 -3.92 6.40 -22.47
N ALA A 279 -3.25 6.12 -21.35
CA ALA A 279 -3.90 5.77 -20.10
C ALA A 279 -4.86 6.89 -19.64
N ALA A 280 -4.38 8.12 -19.60
CA ALA A 280 -5.21 9.28 -19.27
C ALA A 280 -6.40 9.46 -20.21
N ALA A 281 -6.22 9.25 -21.52
CA ALA A 281 -7.31 9.32 -22.48
C ALA A 281 -8.36 8.23 -22.23
N THR A 282 -7.92 6.99 -21.92
CA THR A 282 -8.79 5.87 -21.62
C THR A 282 -9.58 6.13 -20.33
N PHE A 283 -8.93 6.58 -19.26
CA PHE A 283 -9.62 6.92 -18.00
C PHE A 283 -10.60 8.09 -18.15
N LYS A 284 -10.24 9.14 -18.93
CA LYS A 284 -11.15 10.25 -19.25
C LYS A 284 -12.39 9.77 -19.98
N LYS A 285 -12.24 8.80 -20.88
CA LYS A 285 -13.38 8.17 -21.56
C LYS A 285 -14.32 7.49 -20.55
N VAL A 286 -13.78 6.71 -19.58
CA VAL A 286 -14.61 6.09 -18.53
C VAL A 286 -15.40 7.15 -17.76
N ILE A 287 -14.76 8.23 -17.34
CA ILE A 287 -15.42 9.30 -16.58
C ILE A 287 -16.52 9.97 -17.40
N SER A 288 -16.29 10.24 -18.69
CA SER A 288 -17.26 10.93 -19.56
C SER A 288 -18.46 10.05 -19.94
N GLU A 289 -18.26 8.75 -20.14
CA GLU A 289 -19.30 7.85 -20.64
C GLU A 289 -20.08 7.18 -19.50
N TYR A 290 -19.45 6.97 -18.34
CA TYR A 290 -20.01 6.18 -17.23
C TYR A 290 -20.25 7.00 -15.95
N GLY A 291 -20.00 8.30 -15.98
CA GLY A 291 -20.41 9.28 -14.98
C GLY A 291 -19.96 8.97 -13.56
N SER A 292 -20.90 8.68 -12.64
CA SER A 292 -20.64 8.51 -11.21
C SER A 292 -20.49 7.04 -10.77
N THR A 293 -20.15 6.14 -11.69
CA THR A 293 -19.89 4.73 -11.35
C THR A 293 -18.60 4.60 -10.52
N GLU A 294 -18.40 3.46 -9.90
CA GLU A 294 -17.18 3.17 -9.14
C GLU A 294 -15.94 3.15 -10.05
N GLU A 295 -16.11 2.67 -11.29
CA GLU A 295 -15.08 2.68 -12.32
C GLU A 295 -14.68 4.10 -12.73
N ALA A 296 -15.63 5.03 -12.77
CA ALA A 296 -15.34 6.44 -13.05
C ALA A 296 -14.53 7.07 -11.90
N LYS A 297 -14.85 6.77 -10.64
CA LYS A 297 -14.08 7.22 -9.47
C LYS A 297 -12.67 6.65 -9.48
N GLN A 298 -12.53 5.35 -9.74
CA GLN A 298 -11.24 4.69 -9.87
C GLN A 298 -10.40 5.31 -10.99
N SER A 299 -11.04 5.65 -12.13
CA SER A 299 -10.41 6.34 -13.24
C SER A 299 -9.90 7.73 -12.86
N LEU A 300 -10.67 8.49 -12.07
CA LEU A 300 -10.26 9.81 -11.60
C LEU A 300 -9.03 9.72 -10.67
N GLU A 301 -9.01 8.73 -9.77
CA GLU A 301 -7.84 8.48 -8.91
C GLU A 301 -6.61 8.05 -9.74
N SER A 302 -6.81 7.24 -10.79
CA SER A 302 -5.72 6.86 -11.70
C SER A 302 -5.18 8.07 -12.47
N ILE A 303 -6.05 8.96 -12.94
CA ILE A 303 -5.65 10.24 -13.56
C ILE A 303 -4.88 11.10 -12.54
N LYS A 304 -5.34 11.16 -11.29
CA LYS A 304 -4.61 11.88 -10.24
C LYS A 304 -3.18 11.37 -10.13
N ASN A 305 -2.97 10.05 -10.08
CA ASN A 305 -1.63 9.47 -10.00
C ASN A 305 -0.75 9.87 -11.18
N ILE A 306 -1.28 9.86 -12.42
CA ILE A 306 -0.55 10.32 -13.62
C ILE A 306 -0.11 11.78 -13.49
N TYR A 307 -0.99 12.66 -13.01
CA TYR A 307 -0.65 14.07 -12.78
C TYR A 307 0.35 14.23 -11.61
N MET A 308 0.18 13.45 -10.54
CA MET A 308 1.09 13.47 -9.40
C MET A 308 2.49 13.00 -9.79
N ASP A 309 2.61 11.98 -10.63
CA ASP A 309 3.90 11.51 -11.16
C ASP A 309 4.62 12.57 -12.00
N LYS A 310 3.85 13.43 -12.67
CA LYS A 310 4.38 14.59 -13.41
C LYS A 310 4.61 15.81 -12.53
N GLY A 311 4.21 15.75 -11.26
CA GLY A 311 4.26 16.88 -10.34
C GLY A 311 3.33 18.03 -10.74
N ASP A 312 2.20 17.72 -11.38
CA ASP A 312 1.22 18.71 -11.89
C ASP A 312 -0.11 18.64 -11.14
N GLY A 313 -0.09 18.97 -9.86
CA GLY A 313 -1.30 18.97 -9.03
C GLY A 313 -2.34 20.00 -9.46
N ASN A 314 -1.92 21.14 -9.97
CA ASN A 314 -2.84 22.16 -10.48
C ASN A 314 -3.60 21.68 -11.72
N GLY A 315 -2.91 21.10 -12.69
CA GLY A 315 -3.55 20.51 -13.87
C GLY A 315 -4.53 19.40 -13.53
N PHE A 316 -4.22 18.61 -12.49
CA PHE A 316 -5.20 17.62 -11.99
C PHE A 316 -6.45 18.31 -11.44
N ILE A 317 -6.33 19.31 -10.58
CA ILE A 317 -7.49 20.01 -10.00
C ILE A 317 -8.33 20.71 -11.08
N GLU A 318 -7.69 21.34 -12.07
CA GLU A 318 -8.39 21.92 -13.21
C GLU A 318 -9.20 20.87 -13.96
N TYR A 319 -8.61 19.72 -14.26
CA TYR A 319 -9.34 18.63 -14.91
C TYR A 319 -10.46 18.09 -14.01
N ALA A 320 -10.19 17.80 -12.75
CA ALA A 320 -11.16 17.24 -11.81
C ALA A 320 -12.42 18.12 -11.71
N ASN A 321 -12.25 19.45 -11.64
CA ASN A 321 -13.35 20.42 -11.58
C ASN A 321 -14.25 20.42 -12.85
N THR A 322 -13.79 19.83 -13.96
CA THR A 322 -14.63 19.64 -15.16
C THR A 322 -15.51 18.40 -15.10
N THR A 323 -15.32 17.55 -14.08
CA THR A 323 -16.01 16.27 -13.96
C THR A 323 -17.09 16.29 -12.88
N PRO A 324 -18.19 15.52 -13.00
CA PRO A 324 -19.25 15.50 -12.01
C PRO A 324 -18.83 14.87 -10.66
N ILE A 325 -17.68 14.17 -10.63
CA ILE A 325 -17.18 13.44 -9.45
C ILE A 325 -15.96 14.09 -8.81
N GLY A 326 -15.42 15.16 -9.40
CA GLY A 326 -14.19 15.84 -8.98
C GLY A 326 -14.40 16.91 -7.91
N ASN A 327 -15.28 16.68 -6.96
CA ASN A 327 -15.64 17.64 -5.90
C ASN A 327 -14.63 17.57 -4.74
N TYR A 328 -13.45 18.19 -4.91
CA TYR A 328 -12.43 18.30 -3.86
C TYR A 328 -12.65 19.58 -3.04
N THR A 329 -12.63 19.46 -1.73
CA THR A 329 -12.60 20.61 -0.81
C THR A 329 -11.31 21.41 -0.98
N VAL A 330 -11.30 22.66 -0.55
CA VAL A 330 -10.11 23.52 -0.61
C VAL A 330 -8.91 22.87 0.10
N ALA A 331 -9.15 22.20 1.22
CA ALA A 331 -8.11 21.50 1.97
C ALA A 331 -7.54 20.28 1.21
N GLU A 332 -8.38 19.53 0.51
CA GLU A 332 -7.93 18.40 -0.34
C GLU A 332 -7.16 18.91 -1.56
N GLN A 333 -7.61 20.00 -2.17
CA GLN A 333 -6.90 20.64 -3.29
C GLN A 333 -5.53 21.15 -2.85
N ASP A 334 -5.44 21.83 -1.71
CA ASP A 334 -4.19 22.29 -1.09
C ASP A 334 -3.22 21.13 -0.93
N ASN A 335 -3.66 20.03 -0.30
CA ASN A 335 -2.84 18.85 -0.11
C ASN A 335 -2.36 18.24 -1.45
N ILE A 336 -3.23 18.11 -2.44
CA ILE A 336 -2.89 17.54 -3.75
C ILE A 336 -1.81 18.39 -4.44
N VAL A 337 -1.98 19.71 -4.48
CA VAL A 337 -1.03 20.62 -5.15
C VAL A 337 0.31 20.62 -4.41
N PHE A 338 0.29 20.61 -3.09
CA PHE A 338 1.51 20.48 -2.30
C PHE A 338 2.23 19.14 -2.55
N GLN A 339 1.53 18.01 -2.53
CA GLN A 339 2.12 16.69 -2.78
C GLN A 339 2.74 16.59 -4.18
N ALA A 340 2.15 17.23 -5.18
CA ALA A 340 2.72 17.29 -6.53
C ALA A 340 4.05 18.07 -6.55
N ALA A 341 4.12 19.20 -5.85
CA ALA A 341 5.37 19.96 -5.70
C ALA A 341 6.45 19.15 -4.96
N ASN A 342 6.07 18.45 -3.89
CA ASN A 342 6.96 17.55 -3.15
C ASN A 342 7.48 16.40 -4.02
N THR A 343 6.64 15.83 -4.88
CA THR A 343 7.05 14.79 -5.84
C THR A 343 8.18 15.26 -6.77
N ARG A 344 8.12 16.49 -7.27
CA ARG A 344 9.21 17.10 -8.06
C ARG A 344 10.51 17.18 -7.27
N TYR A 345 10.42 17.66 -6.03
CA TYR A 345 11.58 17.75 -5.13
C TYR A 345 12.22 16.38 -4.90
N LEU A 346 11.42 15.37 -4.56
CA LEU A 346 11.89 14.00 -4.30
C LEU A 346 12.52 13.34 -5.54
N LYS A 347 12.06 13.69 -6.74
CA LYS A 347 12.62 13.24 -8.03
C LYS A 347 13.88 14.03 -8.44
N GLY A 348 14.28 15.04 -7.65
CA GLY A 348 15.45 15.89 -7.96
C GLY A 348 15.21 16.98 -9.01
N ASP A 349 13.96 17.18 -9.41
CA ASP A 349 13.56 18.32 -10.26
C ASP A 349 13.42 19.59 -9.39
N PHE A 350 14.56 20.12 -8.95
CA PHE A 350 14.60 21.25 -8.02
C PHE A 350 14.06 22.54 -8.64
N GLN A 351 14.25 22.75 -9.95
CA GLN A 351 13.68 23.91 -10.62
C GLN A 351 12.15 23.81 -10.67
N GLY A 352 11.62 22.66 -11.11
CA GLY A 352 10.19 22.42 -11.12
C GLY A 352 9.55 22.44 -9.72
N ALA A 353 10.26 21.96 -8.69
CA ALA A 353 9.81 22.03 -7.30
C ALA A 353 9.71 23.48 -6.81
N PHE A 354 10.73 24.30 -7.08
CA PHE A 354 10.73 25.74 -6.76
C PHE A 354 9.54 26.47 -7.42
N GLU A 355 9.32 26.25 -8.71
CA GLU A 355 8.20 26.85 -9.45
C GLU A 355 6.84 26.38 -8.92
N ALA A 356 6.71 25.07 -8.66
CA ALA A 356 5.47 24.48 -8.14
C ALA A 356 5.12 25.01 -6.74
N VAL A 357 6.11 25.18 -5.85
CA VAL A 357 5.89 25.75 -4.52
C VAL A 357 5.51 27.23 -4.60
N ASN A 358 6.09 28.01 -5.50
CA ASN A 358 5.65 29.40 -5.69
C ASN A 358 4.20 29.46 -6.16
N SER A 359 3.83 28.66 -7.17
CA SER A 359 2.44 28.56 -7.64
C SER A 359 1.48 28.08 -6.52
N TYR A 360 1.96 27.19 -5.64
CA TYR A 360 1.20 26.73 -4.48
C TYR A 360 0.88 27.88 -3.52
N PHE A 361 1.85 28.72 -3.14
CA PHE A 361 1.63 29.87 -2.28
C PHE A 361 0.76 30.97 -2.92
N ASP A 362 0.89 31.18 -4.23
CA ASP A 362 0.03 32.12 -4.96
C ASP A 362 -1.45 31.70 -4.90
N LYS A 363 -1.71 30.39 -4.99
CA LYS A 363 -3.06 29.83 -4.98
C LYS A 363 -3.63 29.64 -3.57
N TYR A 364 -2.78 29.30 -2.60
CA TYR A 364 -3.16 29.02 -1.22
C TYR A 364 -2.43 29.96 -0.24
N PRO A 365 -2.86 31.23 -0.07
CA PRO A 365 -2.21 32.19 0.85
C PRO A 365 -2.23 31.77 2.33
N LYS A 366 -3.14 30.83 2.68
CA LYS A 366 -3.22 30.18 4.00
C LYS A 366 -2.95 28.68 3.82
N ALA A 367 -1.83 28.36 3.24
CA ALA A 367 -1.42 27.01 2.93
C ALA A 367 -1.38 26.12 4.18
N ILE A 368 -1.94 24.90 4.07
CA ILE A 368 -1.91 23.91 5.17
C ILE A 368 -0.47 23.43 5.41
N HIS A 369 0.28 23.24 4.31
CA HIS A 369 1.67 22.77 4.33
C HIS A 369 2.70 23.90 4.23
N ASP A 370 2.41 25.05 4.84
CA ASP A 370 3.21 26.28 4.71
C ASP A 370 4.70 26.06 5.01
N LYS A 371 5.03 25.49 6.18
CA LYS A 371 6.43 25.28 6.61
C LYS A 371 7.15 24.23 5.79
N GLU A 372 6.45 23.16 5.46
CA GLU A 372 6.97 22.07 4.63
C GLU A 372 7.28 22.53 3.22
N ALA A 373 6.37 23.30 2.61
CA ALA A 373 6.55 23.87 1.29
C ALA A 373 7.72 24.90 1.27
N LYS A 374 7.83 25.75 2.29
CA LYS A 374 8.98 26.65 2.45
C LYS A 374 10.29 25.89 2.58
N PHE A 375 10.29 24.80 3.35
CA PHE A 375 11.48 23.96 3.48
C PHE A 375 11.89 23.37 2.12
N ILE A 376 10.94 22.79 1.37
CA ILE A 376 11.18 22.25 0.03
C ILE A 376 11.70 23.33 -0.92
N ARG A 377 11.14 24.56 -0.86
CA ARG A 377 11.58 25.69 -1.69
C ARG A 377 13.00 26.11 -1.35
N ALA A 378 13.32 26.25 -0.07
CA ALA A 378 14.66 26.59 0.39
C ALA A 378 15.70 25.55 -0.01
N GLU A 379 15.43 24.25 0.22
CA GLU A 379 16.32 23.17 -0.19
C GLU A 379 16.52 23.14 -1.71
N SER A 380 15.44 23.37 -2.48
CA SER A 380 15.52 23.47 -3.95
C SER A 380 16.42 24.63 -4.39
N LEU A 381 16.27 25.80 -3.77
CA LEU A 381 17.13 26.97 -4.04
C LEU A 381 18.60 26.70 -3.74
N VAL A 382 18.90 25.98 -2.64
CA VAL A 382 20.27 25.57 -2.31
C VAL A 382 20.85 24.66 -3.38
N LYS A 383 20.08 23.67 -3.85
CA LYS A 383 20.50 22.74 -4.93
C LYS A 383 20.70 23.47 -6.26
N LEU A 384 19.98 24.55 -6.50
CA LEU A 384 20.11 25.43 -7.66
C LEU A 384 21.25 26.46 -7.54
N ASN A 385 22.06 26.40 -6.47
CA ASN A 385 23.12 27.37 -6.15
C ASN A 385 22.59 28.82 -5.90
N ARG A 386 21.34 28.95 -5.46
CA ARG A 386 20.66 30.20 -5.12
C ARG A 386 20.50 30.36 -3.60
N SER A 387 21.56 30.03 -2.86
CA SER A 387 21.52 29.88 -1.40
C SER A 387 21.04 31.14 -0.65
N ALA A 388 21.39 32.33 -1.14
CA ALA A 388 20.95 33.57 -0.50
C ALA A 388 19.41 33.76 -0.51
N GLU A 389 18.74 33.21 -1.53
CA GLU A 389 17.29 33.27 -1.63
C GLU A 389 16.57 32.24 -0.74
N ALA A 390 17.29 31.22 -0.26
CA ALA A 390 16.75 30.21 0.66
C ALA A 390 16.64 30.70 2.11
N ILE A 391 17.48 31.67 2.50
CA ILE A 391 17.57 32.15 3.88
C ILE A 391 16.21 32.61 4.45
N PRO A 392 15.42 33.44 3.76
CA PRO A 392 14.13 33.91 4.27
C PRO A 392 13.14 32.78 4.58
N ASP A 393 13.17 31.69 3.82
CA ASP A 393 12.30 30.53 4.04
C ASP A 393 12.72 29.74 5.29
N TYR A 394 14.02 29.52 5.48
CA TYR A 394 14.52 28.91 6.71
C TYR A 394 14.20 29.80 7.94
N GLU A 395 14.44 31.11 7.86
CA GLU A 395 14.13 32.02 8.95
C GLU A 395 12.64 32.04 9.30
N TYR A 396 11.77 31.97 8.29
CA TYR A 396 10.33 31.85 8.52
C TYR A 396 9.98 30.59 9.30
N ILE A 397 10.54 29.42 8.92
CA ILE A 397 10.34 28.16 9.63
C ILE A 397 10.85 28.28 11.07
N LEU A 398 11.96 28.96 11.26
CA LEU A 398 12.63 29.12 12.54
C LEU A 398 11.95 30.14 13.49
N ASN A 399 10.94 30.87 13.03
CA ASN A 399 10.09 31.67 13.93
C ASN A 399 9.24 30.80 14.86
N ASP A 400 9.04 29.52 14.52
CA ASP A 400 8.38 28.55 15.36
C ASP A 400 9.38 27.55 15.97
N TRP A 401 9.30 27.32 17.29
CA TRP A 401 10.22 26.44 18.02
C TRP A 401 9.82 24.95 17.93
N THR A 402 8.63 24.62 17.46
CA THR A 402 8.03 23.28 17.53
C THR A 402 7.79 22.63 16.16
N SER A 403 8.33 23.19 15.10
CA SER A 403 8.18 22.62 13.76
C SER A 403 9.09 21.41 13.56
N ASP A 404 8.57 20.35 12.91
CA ASP A 404 9.34 19.18 12.50
C ASP A 404 10.52 19.52 11.56
N TYR A 405 10.48 20.71 10.95
CA TYR A 405 11.53 21.23 10.07
C TYR A 405 12.56 22.10 10.79
N THR A 406 12.37 22.42 12.07
CA THR A 406 13.24 23.34 12.82
C THR A 406 14.68 22.87 12.85
N GLU A 407 14.96 21.65 13.28
CA GLU A 407 16.33 21.14 13.34
C GLU A 407 17.00 21.08 11.96
N ARG A 408 16.29 20.59 10.96
CA ARG A 408 16.79 20.50 9.59
C ARG A 408 17.10 21.89 9.01
N SER A 409 16.21 22.86 9.24
CA SER A 409 16.43 24.25 8.82
C SER A 409 17.62 24.88 9.53
N LEU A 410 17.82 24.62 10.82
CA LEU A 410 19.00 25.08 11.57
C LEU A 410 20.29 24.48 11.02
N VAL A 411 20.29 23.20 10.66
CA VAL A 411 21.44 22.56 9.99
C VAL A 411 21.72 23.25 8.67
N SER A 412 20.72 23.29 7.77
CA SER A 412 20.88 23.83 6.42
C SER A 412 21.34 25.30 6.41
N ILE A 413 20.70 26.17 7.20
CA ILE A 413 21.09 27.59 7.26
C ILE A 413 22.48 27.77 7.87
N SER A 414 22.86 26.97 8.86
CA SER A 414 24.21 26.99 9.44
C SER A 414 25.25 26.59 8.42
N GLU A 415 25.00 25.54 7.61
CA GLU A 415 25.90 25.10 6.55
C GLU A 415 26.09 26.20 5.49
N LEU A 416 25.04 26.95 5.12
CA LEU A 416 25.17 28.06 4.18
C LEU A 416 26.12 29.14 4.70
N PHE A 417 25.94 29.57 5.93
CA PHE A 417 26.83 30.59 6.53
C PHE A 417 28.25 30.09 6.76
N LEU A 418 28.43 28.82 7.18
CA LEU A 418 29.76 28.20 7.30
C LEU A 418 30.49 28.13 5.96
N LYS A 419 29.80 27.75 4.89
CA LYS A 419 30.36 27.70 3.52
C LYS A 419 30.83 29.09 3.03
N GLU A 420 30.09 30.14 3.39
CA GLU A 420 30.44 31.52 3.09
C GLU A 420 31.46 32.10 4.08
N LYS A 421 31.93 31.33 5.07
CA LYS A 421 32.82 31.77 6.17
C LYS A 421 32.23 32.91 7.02
N LYS A 422 30.91 33.05 7.04
CA LYS A 422 30.16 33.95 7.90
C LYS A 422 29.94 33.32 9.28
N TYR A 423 31.03 33.19 10.02
CA TYR A 423 31.03 32.42 11.26
C TYR A 423 30.17 33.05 12.37
N ASN A 424 30.07 34.35 12.46
CA ASN A 424 29.24 35.02 13.47
C ASN A 424 27.74 34.69 13.25
N GLU A 425 27.29 34.74 12.01
CA GLU A 425 25.92 34.37 11.63
C GLU A 425 25.68 32.88 11.86
N ALA A 426 26.60 32.00 11.46
CA ALA A 426 26.49 30.58 11.70
C ALA A 426 26.34 30.24 13.19
N ILE A 427 27.12 30.90 14.06
CA ILE A 427 27.08 30.69 15.51
C ILE A 427 25.67 30.91 16.09
N VAL A 428 24.92 31.87 15.58
CA VAL A 428 23.56 32.16 16.07
C VAL A 428 22.66 30.91 15.89
N TYR A 429 22.66 30.33 14.69
CA TYR A 429 21.83 29.17 14.38
C TYR A 429 22.37 27.88 15.01
N LEU A 430 23.68 27.70 15.04
CA LEU A 430 24.34 26.54 15.68
C LEU A 430 24.07 26.51 17.20
N LYS A 431 24.08 27.65 17.89
CA LYS A 431 23.72 27.73 19.33
C LYS A 431 22.25 27.34 19.54
N ARG A 432 21.38 27.77 18.67
CA ARG A 432 19.98 27.37 18.74
C ARG A 432 19.84 25.87 18.52
N LEU A 433 20.54 25.33 17.54
CA LEU A 433 20.56 23.87 17.26
C LEU A 433 21.12 23.08 18.46
N GLU A 434 22.20 23.56 19.10
CA GLU A 434 22.76 22.95 20.32
C GLU A 434 21.71 22.77 21.42
N THR A 435 20.78 23.73 21.55
CA THR A 435 19.75 23.71 22.62
C THR A 435 18.47 22.99 22.24
N THR A 436 18.19 22.84 20.94
CA THR A 436 16.92 22.29 20.46
C THR A 436 17.05 20.91 19.81
N ALA A 437 18.27 20.44 19.55
CA ALA A 437 18.48 19.18 18.83
C ALA A 437 18.08 17.95 19.65
N ASP A 438 17.07 17.24 19.19
CA ASP A 438 16.67 15.92 19.69
C ASP A 438 17.52 14.80 19.07
N TYR A 439 17.88 14.96 17.80
CA TYR A 439 18.71 13.98 17.09
C TYR A 439 20.18 14.13 17.43
N LYS A 440 20.81 13.00 17.84
CA LYS A 440 22.25 12.92 18.16
C LYS A 440 23.13 13.52 17.06
N VAL A 441 22.82 13.27 15.80
CA VAL A 441 23.59 13.75 14.64
C VAL A 441 23.58 15.27 14.54
N HIS A 442 22.43 15.91 14.77
CA HIS A 442 22.29 17.36 14.71
C HIS A 442 22.96 18.05 15.90
N TYR A 443 22.85 17.46 17.09
CA TYR A 443 23.57 17.94 18.27
C TYR A 443 25.09 17.92 18.07
N ASN A 444 25.65 16.80 17.60
CA ASN A 444 27.08 16.70 17.30
C ASN A 444 27.49 17.64 16.17
N PHE A 445 26.65 17.80 15.15
CA PHE A 445 26.88 18.80 14.10
C PHE A 445 27.01 20.21 14.68
N ALA A 446 26.12 20.60 15.59
CA ALA A 446 26.17 21.90 16.25
C ALA A 446 27.47 22.09 17.04
N LEU A 447 27.82 21.16 17.92
CA LEU A 447 29.03 21.26 18.75
C LEU A 447 30.30 21.35 17.92
N ASN A 448 30.43 20.46 16.92
CA ASN A 448 31.65 20.40 16.08
C ASN A 448 31.80 21.65 15.20
N ASN A 449 30.71 22.21 14.71
CA ASN A 449 30.77 23.42 13.88
C ASN A 449 30.89 24.70 14.72
N LEU A 450 30.34 24.76 15.93
CA LEU A 450 30.63 25.83 16.89
C LEU A 450 32.11 25.87 17.26
N LEU A 451 32.69 24.70 17.55
CA LEU A 451 34.14 24.58 17.82
C LEU A 451 34.98 25.15 16.67
N LYS A 452 34.70 24.75 15.42
CA LYS A 452 35.41 25.23 14.23
C LYS A 452 35.20 26.73 13.97
N ALA A 453 33.97 27.21 14.17
CA ALA A 453 33.64 28.62 13.97
C ALA A 453 34.38 29.53 15.00
N TYR A 454 34.44 29.14 16.27
CA TYR A 454 35.19 29.85 17.28
C TYR A 454 36.70 29.81 17.07
N ASP A 455 37.25 28.68 16.60
CA ASP A 455 38.66 28.60 16.20
C ASP A 455 38.96 29.57 15.06
N ALA A 456 38.13 29.59 14.03
CA ALA A 456 38.28 30.50 12.90
C ALA A 456 38.18 31.98 13.26
N LEU A 457 37.44 32.31 14.31
CA LEU A 457 37.33 33.67 14.87
C LEU A 457 38.39 34.00 15.88
N ASN A 458 39.38 33.11 16.18
CA ASN A 458 40.40 33.25 17.18
C ASN A 458 39.83 33.54 18.60
N MET A 459 38.80 32.80 19.00
CA MET A 459 38.14 32.90 20.30
C MET A 459 38.50 31.71 21.20
N PRO A 460 39.73 31.68 21.79
CA PRO A 460 40.27 30.49 22.46
C PRO A 460 39.45 30.06 23.68
N ASP A 461 38.81 30.95 24.40
CA ASP A 461 38.00 30.61 25.56
C ASP A 461 36.74 29.82 25.16
N ASP A 462 36.09 30.23 24.07
CA ASP A 462 34.94 29.50 23.53
C ASP A 462 35.37 28.17 22.94
N VAL A 463 36.48 28.11 22.23
CA VAL A 463 37.06 26.84 21.76
C VAL A 463 37.25 25.86 22.92
N ILE A 464 37.92 26.27 24.02
CA ILE A 464 38.13 25.43 25.20
C ILE A 464 36.79 25.00 25.84
N LYS A 465 35.82 25.90 25.89
CA LYS A 465 34.45 25.57 26.36
C LYS A 465 33.83 24.43 25.53
N TYR A 466 33.83 24.56 24.21
CA TYR A 466 33.19 23.56 23.32
C TYR A 466 33.96 22.25 23.27
N VAL A 467 35.30 22.27 23.39
CA VAL A 467 36.08 21.05 23.57
C VAL A 467 35.63 20.28 24.83
N LYS A 468 35.45 20.99 25.97
CA LYS A 468 34.97 20.34 27.20
C LYS A 468 33.58 19.74 27.03
N LEU A 469 32.67 20.41 26.31
CA LEU A 469 31.34 19.91 26.02
C LEU A 469 31.38 18.64 25.15
N ILE A 470 32.21 18.63 24.10
CA ILE A 470 32.41 17.46 23.25
C ILE A 470 33.03 16.29 24.05
N GLN A 471 34.01 16.56 24.90
CA GLN A 471 34.64 15.55 25.75
C GLN A 471 33.67 14.93 26.75
N ALA A 472 32.77 15.72 27.31
CA ALA A 472 31.76 15.28 28.25
C ALA A 472 30.54 14.61 27.58
N SER A 473 30.38 14.78 26.28
CA SER A 473 29.21 14.28 25.57
C SER A 473 29.26 12.75 25.41
N GLU A 474 28.22 12.07 25.89
CA GLU A 474 28.01 10.64 25.60
C GLU A 474 27.60 10.41 24.13
N LYS A 475 27.13 11.44 23.47
CA LYS A 475 26.73 11.41 22.06
C LYS A 475 27.91 11.54 21.10
N ALA A 476 29.06 12.09 21.53
CA ALA A 476 30.25 12.26 20.71
C ALA A 476 31.06 10.95 20.59
N SER A 477 31.54 10.65 19.40
CA SER A 477 32.46 9.54 19.15
C SER A 477 33.86 9.81 19.70
N GLU A 478 34.65 8.76 19.90
CA GLU A 478 36.06 8.91 20.31
C GLU A 478 36.91 9.65 19.27
N GLU A 479 36.54 9.55 17.98
CA GLU A 479 37.19 10.31 16.91
C GLU A 479 36.89 11.80 17.02
N GLU A 480 35.63 12.19 17.26
CA GLU A 480 35.24 13.58 17.47
C GLU A 480 35.90 14.18 18.72
N LYS A 481 35.94 13.41 19.83
CA LYS A 481 36.63 13.83 21.06
C LYS A 481 38.13 14.03 20.83
N THR A 482 38.76 13.11 20.11
CA THR A 482 40.20 13.22 19.80
C THR A 482 40.49 14.38 18.85
N SER A 483 39.62 14.60 17.84
CA SER A 483 39.74 15.76 16.93
C SER A 483 39.59 17.09 17.69
N ALA A 484 38.66 17.15 18.65
CA ALA A 484 38.48 18.34 19.50
C ALA A 484 39.73 18.69 20.31
N ASP A 485 40.51 17.72 20.74
CA ASP A 485 41.80 17.96 21.48
C ASP A 485 42.84 18.71 20.63
N LEU A 486 42.82 18.60 19.30
CA LEU A 486 43.66 19.41 18.43
C LEU A 486 43.34 20.91 18.58
N TYR A 487 42.03 21.24 18.53
CA TYR A 487 41.56 22.60 18.73
C TYR A 487 41.85 23.11 20.15
N ALA A 488 41.73 22.25 21.17
CA ALA A 488 42.16 22.60 22.53
C ALA A 488 43.66 22.95 22.58
N GLY A 489 44.50 22.12 21.94
CA GLY A 489 45.93 22.38 21.87
C GLY A 489 46.25 23.73 21.26
N LYS A 490 45.62 24.06 20.12
CA LYS A 490 45.78 25.36 19.44
C LYS A 490 45.28 26.52 20.30
N ALA A 491 44.12 26.39 20.94
CA ALA A 491 43.54 27.40 21.81
C ALA A 491 44.40 27.67 23.09
N TYR A 492 44.94 26.61 23.69
CA TYR A 492 45.86 26.76 24.80
C TYR A 492 47.18 27.44 24.41
N LEU A 493 47.66 27.19 23.17
CA LEU A 493 48.84 27.91 22.64
C LEU A 493 48.51 29.41 22.45
N ALA A 494 47.35 29.75 21.92
CA ALA A 494 46.93 31.14 21.78
C ALA A 494 46.84 31.87 23.12
N LYS A 495 46.58 31.13 24.22
CA LYS A 495 46.55 31.64 25.60
C LYS A 495 47.90 31.54 26.31
N ALA A 496 48.99 31.17 25.64
CA ALA A 496 50.31 30.89 26.20
C ALA A 496 50.35 29.79 27.30
N ASP A 497 49.30 28.95 27.39
CA ASP A 497 49.24 27.78 28.29
C ASP A 497 49.85 26.56 27.61
N THR A 498 51.19 26.60 27.57
CA THR A 498 51.98 25.56 26.91
C THR A 498 51.80 24.17 27.55
N THR A 499 51.51 24.09 28.85
CA THR A 499 51.35 22.83 29.58
C THR A 499 50.10 22.07 29.08
N ASN A 500 48.96 22.73 29.09
CA ASN A 500 47.70 22.14 28.61
C ASN A 500 47.72 21.93 27.11
N ALA A 501 48.39 22.78 26.33
CA ALA A 501 48.60 22.60 24.92
C ALA A 501 49.34 21.27 24.59
N ILE A 502 50.48 21.04 25.24
CA ILE A 502 51.27 19.80 25.05
C ILE A 502 50.41 18.58 25.42
N LYS A 503 49.66 18.64 26.54
CA LYS A 503 48.80 17.54 26.96
C LYS A 503 47.79 17.17 25.88
N SER A 504 47.05 18.15 25.35
CA SER A 504 46.02 17.97 24.34
C SER A 504 46.61 17.46 23.02
N LEU A 505 47.66 18.10 22.52
CA LEU A 505 48.34 17.70 21.30
C LEU A 505 48.96 16.28 21.39
N THR A 506 49.52 15.90 22.54
CA THR A 506 50.04 14.55 22.76
C THR A 506 48.95 13.50 22.71
N ASN A 507 47.77 13.80 23.24
CA ASN A 507 46.63 12.90 23.16
C ASN A 507 46.23 12.63 21.70
N VAL A 508 46.12 13.67 20.86
CA VAL A 508 45.81 13.52 19.42
C VAL A 508 46.93 12.74 18.70
N ALA A 509 48.20 13.13 18.93
CA ALA A 509 49.35 12.54 18.25
C ALA A 509 49.48 11.04 18.49
N ASN A 510 49.05 10.55 19.65
CA ASN A 510 49.21 9.14 20.06
C ASN A 510 47.99 8.26 19.80
N LYS A 511 46.79 8.84 19.71
CA LYS A 511 45.54 8.07 19.59
C LYS A 511 45.10 7.78 18.15
N THR A 512 45.54 8.59 17.19
CA THR A 512 45.05 8.48 15.79
C THR A 512 46.21 8.56 14.79
N LYS A 513 45.91 8.14 13.55
CA LYS A 513 46.79 8.34 12.39
C LYS A 513 46.08 9.18 11.33
N THR A 514 45.53 10.31 11.75
CA THR A 514 44.75 11.25 10.92
C THR A 514 45.60 12.49 10.61
N VAL A 515 45.10 13.34 9.69
CA VAL A 515 45.68 14.67 9.43
C VAL A 515 45.83 15.48 10.73
N ALA A 516 44.84 15.39 11.64
CA ALA A 516 44.92 16.04 12.95
C ALA A 516 46.10 15.57 13.79
N ALA A 517 46.44 14.28 13.74
CA ALA A 517 47.60 13.75 14.44
C ALA A 517 48.94 14.18 13.80
N ALA A 518 48.98 14.31 12.46
CA ALA A 518 50.15 14.84 11.78
C ALA A 518 50.37 16.32 12.14
N GLU A 519 49.35 17.15 12.15
CA GLU A 519 49.38 18.53 12.61
C GLU A 519 49.82 18.63 14.08
N ALA A 520 49.24 17.80 14.95
CA ALA A 520 49.60 17.77 16.37
C ALA A 520 51.07 17.39 16.59
N LYS A 521 51.61 16.38 15.88
CA LYS A 521 53.02 16.00 15.96
C LYS A 521 53.93 17.11 15.48
N TYR A 522 53.61 17.75 14.35
CA TYR A 522 54.37 18.89 13.87
C TYR A 522 54.38 20.02 14.89
N THR A 523 53.23 20.35 15.47
CA THR A 523 53.09 21.43 16.46
C THR A 523 53.88 21.11 17.75
N LEU A 524 53.85 19.86 18.21
CA LEU A 524 54.69 19.40 19.32
C LEU A 524 56.18 19.54 19.03
N ALA A 525 56.63 19.14 17.82
CA ALA A 525 58.00 19.31 17.40
C ALA A 525 58.44 20.78 17.37
N LEU A 526 57.57 21.67 16.89
CA LEU A 526 57.80 23.11 16.86
C LEU A 526 57.91 23.69 18.28
N LEU A 527 57.06 23.26 19.22
CA LEU A 527 57.16 23.65 20.64
C LEU A 527 58.44 23.21 21.31
N GLN A 528 58.89 21.99 21.02
CA GLN A 528 60.16 21.44 21.48
C GLN A 528 61.35 22.26 20.94
N TYR A 529 61.29 22.60 19.63
CA TYR A 529 62.27 23.49 19.01
C TYR A 529 62.34 24.86 19.72
N GLY A 530 61.15 25.50 19.96
CA GLY A 530 61.09 26.77 20.66
C GLY A 530 61.61 26.74 22.09
N LYS A 531 61.57 25.56 22.75
CA LYS A 531 62.22 25.33 24.06
C LYS A 531 63.70 25.00 24.00
N GLN A 532 64.29 25.06 22.81
CA GLN A 532 65.69 24.68 22.52
C GLN A 532 66.01 23.19 22.75
N ASP A 533 64.98 22.32 22.88
CA ASP A 533 65.14 20.87 22.95
C ASP A 533 65.15 20.31 21.53
N TYR A 534 66.20 20.60 20.81
CA TYR A 534 66.38 20.29 19.41
C TYR A 534 66.39 18.77 19.15
N LYS A 535 66.97 17.99 20.10
CA LYS A 535 67.02 16.52 19.96
C LYS A 535 65.65 15.86 20.03
N THR A 536 64.82 16.30 20.97
CA THR A 536 63.45 15.79 21.08
C THR A 536 62.60 16.26 19.88
N SER A 537 62.78 17.50 19.43
CA SER A 537 62.14 18.02 18.21
C SER A 537 62.48 17.18 16.97
N GLN A 538 63.79 16.85 16.77
CA GLN A 538 64.20 15.97 15.69
C GLN A 538 63.50 14.61 15.76
N LYS A 539 63.48 13.98 16.95
CA LYS A 539 62.83 12.69 17.15
C LYS A 539 61.36 12.73 16.78
N THR A 540 60.68 13.80 17.16
CA THR A 540 59.24 14.00 16.83
C THR A 540 59.03 14.24 15.34
N CYS A 541 59.94 14.99 14.66
CA CYS A 541 59.90 15.15 13.20
C CYS A 541 60.10 13.81 12.49
N PHE A 542 61.06 13.00 12.90
CA PHE A 542 61.28 11.66 12.33
C PHE A 542 60.09 10.73 12.57
N ASP A 543 59.46 10.78 13.73
CA ASP A 543 58.25 10.00 14.01
C ASP A 543 57.11 10.38 13.06
N LEU A 544 56.90 11.68 12.78
CA LEU A 544 55.93 12.14 11.81
C LEU A 544 56.25 11.65 10.39
N ILE A 545 57.48 11.86 9.93
CA ILE A 545 57.96 11.49 8.59
C ILE A 545 57.81 9.98 8.33
N ASN A 546 58.28 9.17 9.28
CA ASN A 546 58.34 7.72 9.10
C ASN A 546 57.02 7.01 9.30
N ASN A 547 56.16 7.49 10.23
CA ASN A 547 54.95 6.81 10.64
C ASN A 547 53.67 7.39 10.02
N MET A 548 53.77 8.57 9.35
CA MET A 548 52.64 9.25 8.76
C MET A 548 52.95 9.82 7.36
N PRO A 549 53.58 9.05 6.46
CA PRO A 549 54.09 9.54 5.17
C PRO A 549 52.99 10.02 4.22
N SER A 550 51.74 9.61 4.42
CA SER A 550 50.62 9.98 3.56
C SER A 550 50.10 11.42 3.77
N TYR A 551 50.70 12.18 4.71
CA TYR A 551 50.30 13.55 4.99
C TYR A 551 51.37 14.55 4.51
N ASP A 552 51.58 14.57 3.19
CA ASP A 552 52.66 15.25 2.48
C ASP A 552 52.95 16.66 2.99
N TYR A 553 51.94 17.48 3.20
CA TYR A 553 52.08 18.85 3.69
C TYR A 553 52.75 18.90 5.09
N TRP A 554 52.27 18.08 6.04
CA TRP A 554 52.82 18.07 7.40
C TRP A 554 54.17 17.40 7.45
N VAL A 555 54.41 16.40 6.63
CA VAL A 555 55.69 15.76 6.44
C VAL A 555 56.71 16.77 5.89
N ALA A 556 56.35 17.53 4.87
CA ALA A 556 57.18 18.57 4.28
C ALA A 556 57.51 19.70 5.30
N LYS A 557 56.53 20.11 6.11
CA LYS A 557 56.79 21.03 7.24
C LYS A 557 57.73 20.44 8.29
N ALA A 558 57.61 19.15 8.55
CA ALA A 558 58.55 18.47 9.48
C ALA A 558 59.96 18.43 8.91
N PHE A 559 60.15 18.27 7.59
CA PHE A 559 61.48 18.39 6.95
C PHE A 559 62.06 19.79 7.09
N LEU A 560 61.25 20.85 6.90
CA LEU A 560 61.72 22.24 7.14
C LEU A 560 62.20 22.44 8.58
N LEU A 561 61.40 21.98 9.55
CA LEU A 561 61.72 22.09 10.97
C LEU A 561 62.93 21.22 11.34
N LEU A 562 63.07 20.06 10.72
CA LEU A 562 64.23 19.18 10.89
C LEU A 562 65.51 19.85 10.42
N ALA A 563 65.48 20.57 9.31
CA ALA A 563 66.60 21.38 8.84
C ALA A 563 66.96 22.51 9.84
N ASP A 564 65.97 23.18 10.41
CA ASP A 564 66.16 24.19 11.46
C ASP A 564 66.82 23.60 12.72
N ASN A 565 66.39 22.41 13.14
CA ASN A 565 67.00 21.68 14.24
C ASN A 565 68.44 21.36 13.98
N TYR A 566 68.79 20.90 12.76
CA TYR A 566 70.18 20.64 12.40
C TYR A 566 71.06 21.90 12.42
N LEU A 567 70.49 23.02 11.93
CA LEU A 567 71.24 24.30 11.99
C LEU A 567 71.45 24.76 13.45
N ALA A 568 70.43 24.64 14.30
CA ALA A 568 70.56 24.98 15.71
C ALA A 568 71.62 24.09 16.46
N LEU A 569 71.82 22.87 16.01
CA LEU A 569 72.84 21.92 16.50
C LEU A 569 74.17 22.09 15.79
N ASN A 570 74.32 23.09 14.93
CA ASN A 570 75.51 23.37 14.11
C ASN A 570 75.88 22.30 13.07
N ASP A 571 74.94 21.45 12.68
CA ASP A 571 75.06 20.42 11.66
C ASP A 571 74.55 20.93 10.28
N LYS A 572 75.40 21.79 9.68
CA LYS A 572 75.04 22.41 8.37
C LYS A 572 74.98 21.37 7.26
N LEU A 573 75.66 20.27 7.33
CA LEU A 573 75.66 19.23 6.30
C LEU A 573 74.33 18.53 6.23
N GLN A 574 73.85 18.09 7.39
CA GLN A 574 72.52 17.45 7.45
C GLN A 574 71.37 18.43 7.14
N ALA A 575 71.49 19.68 7.59
CA ALA A 575 70.49 20.72 7.24
C ALA A 575 70.38 20.92 5.72
N LYS A 576 71.52 21.04 5.02
CA LYS A 576 71.57 21.19 3.57
C LYS A 576 71.04 19.98 2.84
N SER A 577 71.41 18.77 3.25
CA SER A 577 70.91 17.51 2.67
C SER A 577 69.37 17.38 2.85
N THR A 578 68.82 17.75 4.03
CA THR A 578 67.41 17.68 4.34
C THR A 578 66.60 18.66 3.46
N LEU A 579 67.09 19.90 3.26
CA LEU A 579 66.42 20.89 2.40
C LEU A 579 66.48 20.51 0.93
N LEU A 580 67.60 19.95 0.44
CA LEU A 580 67.69 19.46 -0.94
C LEU A 580 66.72 18.29 -1.17
N SER A 581 66.68 17.32 -0.28
CA SER A 581 65.71 16.20 -0.35
C SER A 581 64.28 16.68 -0.36
N LEU A 582 63.92 17.70 0.41
CA LEU A 582 62.58 18.30 0.41
C LEU A 582 62.26 18.96 -0.93
N ILE A 583 63.19 19.75 -1.47
CA ILE A 583 63.01 20.44 -2.76
C ILE A 583 62.83 19.45 -3.92
N ASP A 584 63.57 18.34 -3.89
CA ASP A 584 63.53 17.35 -4.97
C ASP A 584 62.34 16.41 -4.92
N ASN A 585 61.71 16.21 -3.74
CA ASN A 585 60.67 15.20 -3.55
C ASN A 585 59.30 15.76 -3.17
N TYR A 586 59.14 17.06 -2.94
CA TYR A 586 57.87 17.67 -2.63
C TYR A 586 57.36 18.54 -3.78
N ASP A 587 56.18 18.25 -4.33
CA ASP A 587 55.57 18.91 -5.49
C ASP A 587 54.40 19.84 -5.14
N GLY A 588 54.16 20.10 -3.85
CA GLY A 588 53.10 21.01 -3.36
C GLY A 588 53.27 22.43 -3.92
N LYS A 589 52.14 23.06 -4.26
CA LYS A 589 52.07 24.44 -4.76
C LYS A 589 51.88 25.47 -3.64
N ASP A 590 52.56 25.28 -2.55
CA ASP A 590 52.47 26.11 -1.33
C ASP A 590 53.80 26.81 -1.02
N GLU A 591 53.95 27.38 0.16
CA GLU A 591 55.15 28.13 0.62
C GLU A 591 56.35 27.24 0.97
N ILE A 592 56.22 25.94 1.00
CA ILE A 592 57.23 25.04 1.55
C ILE A 592 58.49 25.02 0.68
N VAL A 593 58.37 24.76 -0.62
CA VAL A 593 59.53 24.73 -1.54
C VAL A 593 60.23 26.09 -1.64
N PRO A 594 59.49 27.22 -1.80
CA PRO A 594 60.09 28.55 -1.72
C PRO A 594 60.84 28.78 -0.41
N THR A 595 60.28 28.42 0.74
CA THR A 595 60.92 28.56 2.06
C THR A 595 62.18 27.68 2.18
N ALA A 596 62.13 26.46 1.67
CA ALA A 596 63.26 25.55 1.68
C ALA A 596 64.46 26.10 0.84
N LYS A 597 64.17 26.68 -0.32
CA LYS A 597 65.20 27.33 -1.16
C LYS A 597 65.80 28.55 -0.47
N GLU A 598 65.02 29.41 0.10
CA GLU A 598 65.51 30.57 0.86
C GLU A 598 66.41 30.15 2.04
N LYS A 599 66.01 29.11 2.80
CA LYS A 599 66.83 28.57 3.89
C LYS A 599 68.13 27.97 3.38
N LEU A 600 68.12 27.27 2.25
CA LEU A 600 69.30 26.65 1.65
C LEU A 600 70.33 27.72 1.22
N GLU A 601 69.89 28.82 0.65
CA GLU A 601 70.79 29.94 0.26
C GLU A 601 71.49 30.60 1.47
N LYS A 602 70.85 30.58 2.63
CA LYS A 602 71.43 31.15 3.89
C LYS A 602 72.45 30.25 4.55
N ILE A 603 72.63 28.99 4.14
CA ILE A 603 73.57 28.03 4.70
C ILE A 603 74.91 28.18 3.98
N LYS A 604 75.77 29.02 4.53
CA LYS A 604 77.09 29.22 4.04
C LYS A 604 78.07 28.12 4.49
#